data_68ad0e91bc6911961c7a154f84d2485e
#
_entry.id   68ad0e91bc6911961c7a154f84d2485e
#
_cell.length_a   1.000
_cell.length_b   1.000
_cell.length_c   1.000
_cell.angle_alpha   90.00
_cell.angle_beta   90.00
_cell.angle_gamma   90.00
#
_symmetry.space_group_name_H-M   'P 1'
#
loop_
_entity.id
_entity.type
_entity.pdbx_description
1 polymer ?
#
loop_
_entity_poly.entity_id
_entity_poly.type
_entity_poly.pdbx_seq_one_letter_code
_entity_poly.pdbx_strand_id
1 'polypeptide(L)'
;MLNRVFAFLSMVILMAVWAGFAPTRAYGVEKRAVTKEKTQQKAPHPTHEESASGKKAQGNAPHGAAKGGSDLSPGQVNARAGVLVEVSTGTFLTEQNADEIIEPASFTKILSLYLIFEALQQGRIHLTDEVWISETAWRTGGSKMFVGVGTKVPLEELIKGIAVVSGNDACVAAAEHLHGSLDAFVEAMNHKARELGMTQSHFMNPHGLPADGQVTTARDMATLDLAYLQHFPESLKYHSMREYTYNNITQGNRNHLLFKDESVDGLKTGFVAAGGYHLSATAKRDGMRLLAVVMGAANPGTREREAMKLLNYGYRQYALVQPFPAGQPAATVKVWKGVRDEVALYPAQNATFLIPQSQKHLLKWDVSVPEEVAAPVEPQQPVGEMVFTVSDQPRKTVALVSYETVPRAGWFKRMWQTVLRVHKIDWRWISGISGGLFVLLVLFFLIGNLRSRGSRRSKTFGS
;
A
#
# COMPACT_ATOMS: atom_id res chain seq x y z
N MET A 1 67.93 0.55 -27.88
CA MET A 1 66.75 0.39 -26.96
C MET A 1 65.49 1.11 -27.45
N LEU A 2 65.57 2.12 -28.26
CA LEU A 2 64.46 2.95 -28.70
C LEU A 2 63.49 2.21 -29.69
N ASN A 3 64.00 1.31 -30.55
CA ASN A 3 63.17 0.59 -31.54
C ASN A 3 62.30 -0.53 -30.97
N ARG A 4 62.55 -1.03 -29.74
CA ARG A 4 61.69 -2.06 -29.11
C ARG A 4 60.50 -1.43 -28.34
N VAL A 5 60.60 -0.18 -27.94
CA VAL A 5 59.52 0.55 -27.25
C VAL A 5 58.44 0.98 -28.29
N PHE A 6 58.85 1.38 -29.52
CA PHE A 6 57.93 1.73 -30.60
C PHE A 6 57.15 0.54 -31.12
N ALA A 7 57.76 -0.66 -31.20
CA ALA A 7 57.07 -1.89 -31.63
C ALA A 7 55.98 -2.35 -30.62
N PHE A 8 56.22 -2.12 -29.32
CA PHE A 8 55.27 -2.48 -28.26
C PHE A 8 54.08 -1.54 -28.20
N LEU A 9 54.27 -0.25 -28.46
CA LEU A 9 53.18 0.74 -28.53
C LEU A 9 52.29 0.52 -29.76
N SER A 10 52.85 0.14 -30.89
CA SER A 10 52.05 -0.15 -32.12
C SER A 10 51.21 -1.40 -32.00
N MET A 11 51.63 -2.40 -31.24
CA MET A 11 50.90 -3.66 -31.04
C MET A 11 49.73 -3.49 -30.06
N VAL A 12 49.80 -2.58 -29.08
CA VAL A 12 48.69 -2.27 -28.15
C VAL A 12 47.59 -1.47 -28.86
N ILE A 13 47.93 -0.62 -29.83
CA ILE A 13 46.94 0.17 -30.61
C ILE A 13 46.17 -0.73 -31.61
N LEU A 14 46.81 -1.78 -32.16
CA LEU A 14 46.12 -2.69 -33.08
C LEU A 14 45.15 -3.67 -32.41
N MET A 15 45.39 -4.04 -31.15
CA MET A 15 44.45 -4.90 -30.39
C MET A 15 43.16 -4.20 -29.91
N ALA A 16 43.19 -2.88 -29.82
CA ALA A 16 42.00 -2.10 -29.39
C ALA A 16 40.96 -1.89 -30.50
N VAL A 17 41.31 -2.12 -31.76
CA VAL A 17 40.41 -1.93 -32.91
C VAL A 17 39.63 -3.21 -33.30
N TRP A 18 40.04 -4.39 -32.79
CA TRP A 18 39.45 -5.69 -33.17
C TRP A 18 38.34 -6.20 -32.19
N ALA A 19 38.07 -5.52 -31.10
CA ALA A 19 37.04 -5.93 -30.11
C ALA A 19 35.68 -5.27 -30.31
N GLY A 20 35.44 -4.56 -31.43
CA GLY A 20 34.30 -3.67 -31.62
C GLY A 20 33.20 -4.17 -32.57
N PHE A 21 33.14 -5.44 -32.99
CA PHE A 21 32.04 -5.93 -33.88
C PHE A 21 31.57 -7.34 -33.52
N ALA A 22 30.46 -7.41 -32.75
CA ALA A 22 29.62 -8.60 -32.71
C ALA A 22 28.15 -8.18 -32.86
N PRO A 23 27.36 -8.80 -33.73
CA PRO A 23 26.00 -8.36 -34.01
C PRO A 23 25.01 -8.86 -32.95
N THR A 24 24.17 -7.97 -32.48
CA THR A 24 23.02 -8.26 -31.59
C THR A 24 21.91 -8.96 -32.37
N ARG A 25 21.55 -10.15 -31.93
CA ARG A 25 20.40 -10.92 -32.39
C ARG A 25 19.12 -10.40 -31.76
N ALA A 26 18.19 -9.89 -32.55
CA ALA A 26 16.85 -9.50 -32.15
C ALA A 26 15.99 -10.74 -31.89
N TYR A 27 15.35 -10.79 -30.70
CA TYR A 27 14.27 -11.75 -30.42
C TYR A 27 12.92 -11.08 -30.73
N GLY A 28 12.21 -11.66 -31.70
CA GLY A 28 10.85 -11.27 -32.04
C GLY A 28 9.84 -11.80 -31.02
N VAL A 29 8.92 -10.94 -30.61
CA VAL A 29 7.77 -11.30 -29.77
C VAL A 29 6.58 -11.57 -30.69
N GLU A 30 6.09 -12.79 -30.65
CA GLU A 30 4.93 -13.29 -31.40
C GLU A 30 3.64 -12.90 -30.68
N LYS A 31 2.76 -12.15 -31.34
CA LYS A 31 1.43 -11.79 -30.86
C LYS A 31 0.45 -12.92 -31.15
N ARG A 32 -0.08 -13.56 -30.13
CA ARG A 32 -1.23 -14.47 -30.23
C ARG A 32 -2.53 -13.69 -30.05
N ALA A 33 -3.35 -13.70 -31.09
CA ALA A 33 -4.73 -13.23 -31.07
C ALA A 33 -5.62 -14.28 -30.41
N VAL A 34 -6.50 -13.84 -29.51
CA VAL A 34 -7.57 -14.67 -28.94
C VAL A 34 -8.90 -14.20 -29.50
N THR A 35 -9.55 -15.13 -30.18
CA THR A 35 -10.84 -15.03 -30.84
C THR A 35 -11.97 -15.03 -29.80
N LYS A 36 -12.95 -14.16 -30.01
CA LYS A 36 -14.19 -14.09 -29.24
C LYS A 36 -15.17 -15.15 -29.74
N GLU A 37 -15.72 -15.93 -28.85
CA GLU A 37 -16.91 -16.74 -29.13
C GLU A 37 -18.07 -16.29 -28.23
N LYS A 38 -19.17 -15.91 -28.90
CA LYS A 38 -20.45 -15.57 -28.26
C LYS A 38 -21.30 -16.82 -28.19
N THR A 39 -21.88 -17.11 -27.04
CA THR A 39 -23.09 -17.95 -26.99
C THR A 39 -24.09 -17.34 -26.02
N GLN A 40 -25.25 -16.97 -26.58
CA GLN A 40 -26.45 -16.61 -25.86
C GLN A 40 -27.22 -17.89 -25.49
N GLN A 41 -27.70 -17.97 -24.27
CA GLN A 41 -28.92 -18.76 -24.01
C GLN A 41 -29.78 -18.12 -22.89
N LYS A 42 -31.05 -18.00 -23.24
CA LYS A 42 -32.18 -17.34 -22.52
C LYS A 42 -33.14 -18.42 -22.06
N ALA A 43 -33.66 -18.32 -20.83
CA ALA A 43 -35.02 -18.62 -20.40
C ALA A 43 -35.11 -19.06 -18.93
N PRO A 44 -36.34 -19.09 -18.34
CA PRO A 44 -37.12 -17.96 -17.86
C PRO A 44 -37.48 -18.07 -16.34
N HIS A 45 -38.04 -16.98 -15.81
CA HIS A 45 -38.61 -16.89 -14.45
C HIS A 45 -39.74 -17.90 -14.18
N PRO A 46 -40.01 -18.21 -12.89
CA PRO A 46 -41.36 -18.13 -12.40
C PRO A 46 -41.51 -17.20 -11.17
N THR A 47 -42.59 -16.46 -11.24
CA THR A 47 -43.26 -15.68 -10.20
C THR A 47 -43.88 -16.57 -9.13
N HIS A 48 -43.72 -16.22 -7.84
CA HIS A 48 -44.70 -16.57 -6.82
C HIS A 48 -44.94 -15.38 -5.88
N GLU A 49 -46.18 -14.93 -5.86
CA GLU A 49 -46.82 -14.14 -4.81
C GLU A 49 -47.06 -15.01 -3.57
N GLU A 50 -46.95 -14.42 -2.40
CA GLU A 50 -47.74 -14.77 -1.22
C GLU A 50 -47.63 -13.67 -0.18
N SER A 51 -48.62 -13.20 0.10
CA SER A 51 -49.70 -12.73 0.91
C SER A 51 -49.36 -12.54 2.40
N ALA A 52 -49.84 -11.42 2.87
CA ALA A 52 -49.78 -10.83 4.20
C ALA A 52 -50.65 -11.52 5.26
N SER A 53 -50.26 -11.39 6.52
CA SER A 53 -51.11 -11.15 7.71
C SER A 53 -50.21 -11.28 8.95
N GLY A 54 -50.06 -10.38 9.82
CA GLY A 54 -50.91 -9.54 10.61
C GLY A 54 -50.52 -9.68 12.09
N LYS A 55 -50.08 -8.62 12.77
CA LYS A 55 -50.68 -8.09 13.99
C LYS A 55 -49.77 -7.07 14.68
N LYS A 56 -50.39 -5.95 14.97
CA LYS A 56 -49.85 -4.80 15.72
C LYS A 56 -49.54 -5.15 17.17
N ALA A 57 -48.42 -4.63 17.70
CA ALA A 57 -48.30 -4.21 19.07
C ALA A 57 -47.61 -2.86 19.10
N GLN A 58 -48.34 -1.84 19.53
CA GLN A 58 -47.86 -0.49 19.77
C GLN A 58 -47.10 -0.44 21.12
N GLY A 59 -45.92 0.16 21.09
CA GLY A 59 -45.19 0.64 22.26
C GLY A 59 -44.50 1.92 21.88
N ASN A 60 -45.08 3.07 22.24
CA ASN A 60 -44.51 4.41 22.03
C ASN A 60 -43.36 4.67 23.02
N ALA A 61 -42.17 4.94 22.51
CA ALA A 61 -41.16 5.71 23.17
C ALA A 61 -40.76 6.88 22.23
N PRO A 62 -40.49 8.09 22.77
CA PRO A 62 -40.35 9.28 21.93
C PRO A 62 -38.99 9.27 21.23
N HIS A 63 -38.99 8.93 19.96
CA HIS A 63 -37.85 9.19 19.10
C HIS A 63 -37.85 10.67 18.74
N GLY A 64 -36.73 11.36 19.06
CA GLY A 64 -36.45 12.66 18.48
C GLY A 64 -36.50 12.52 16.94
N ALA A 65 -37.54 13.06 16.34
CA ALA A 65 -37.76 13.05 14.90
C ALA A 65 -36.59 13.76 14.21
N ALA A 66 -35.81 13.03 13.47
CA ALA A 66 -34.92 13.61 12.47
C ALA A 66 -35.79 14.40 11.48
N LYS A 67 -35.60 15.70 11.43
CA LYS A 67 -36.30 16.61 10.49
C LYS A 67 -36.12 16.12 9.07
N GLY A 68 -37.22 16.09 8.33
CA GLY A 68 -37.30 15.66 6.96
C GLY A 68 -36.37 16.40 6.01
N GLY A 69 -35.99 15.69 4.95
CA GLY A 69 -35.20 16.06 3.79
C GLY A 69 -34.87 17.53 3.64
N SER A 70 -33.77 17.97 4.21
CA SER A 70 -33.15 19.24 3.96
C SER A 70 -31.74 19.01 3.45
N ASP A 71 -31.31 19.89 2.59
CA ASP A 71 -30.02 19.93 1.90
C ASP A 71 -28.83 19.61 2.83
N LEU A 72 -28.51 18.32 2.98
CA LEU A 72 -27.30 17.90 3.62
C LEU A 72 -26.11 18.35 2.76
N SER A 73 -25.14 18.99 3.39
CA SER A 73 -23.91 19.36 2.71
C SER A 73 -23.25 18.14 2.06
N PRO A 74 -22.50 18.30 0.95
CA PRO A 74 -21.77 17.20 0.35
C PRO A 74 -20.94 16.46 1.37
N GLY A 75 -21.10 15.12 1.43
CA GLY A 75 -20.39 14.28 2.40
C GLY A 75 -21.09 14.07 3.73
N GLN A 76 -22.20 14.73 4.01
CA GLN A 76 -23.06 14.46 5.18
C GLN A 76 -24.05 13.32 4.93
N VAL A 77 -24.46 12.63 6.00
CA VAL A 77 -25.35 11.47 5.96
C VAL A 77 -26.59 11.68 6.83
N ASN A 78 -27.72 11.06 6.44
CA ASN A 78 -28.92 10.98 7.26
C ASN A 78 -28.81 9.81 8.24
N ALA A 79 -27.87 9.94 9.19
CA ALA A 79 -27.60 9.00 10.28
C ALA A 79 -27.00 9.78 11.46
N ARG A 80 -26.83 9.13 12.61
CA ARG A 80 -26.22 9.77 13.79
C ARG A 80 -24.77 10.14 13.51
N ALA A 81 -23.99 9.23 12.91
CA ALA A 81 -22.61 9.46 12.55
C ALA A 81 -22.24 8.87 11.19
N GLY A 82 -21.27 9.48 10.53
CA GLY A 82 -20.74 9.02 9.26
C GLY A 82 -19.28 9.37 9.06
N VAL A 83 -18.52 8.44 8.49
CA VAL A 83 -17.08 8.60 8.19
C VAL A 83 -16.79 7.99 6.82
N LEU A 84 -15.93 8.65 6.05
CA LEU A 84 -15.39 8.13 4.79
C LEU A 84 -13.87 8.18 4.84
N VAL A 85 -13.22 7.06 4.52
CA VAL A 85 -11.76 6.91 4.52
C VAL A 85 -11.27 6.40 3.18
N GLU A 86 -10.14 6.91 2.69
CA GLU A 86 -9.38 6.25 1.63
C GLU A 86 -8.38 5.27 2.25
N VAL A 87 -8.50 3.98 1.89
CA VAL A 87 -7.89 2.87 2.63
C VAL A 87 -6.37 2.80 2.46
N SER A 88 -5.84 3.11 1.28
CA SER A 88 -4.40 2.95 1.02
C SER A 88 -3.54 4.03 1.68
N THR A 89 -4.08 5.24 1.83
CA THR A 89 -3.41 6.37 2.50
C THR A 89 -3.83 6.53 3.96
N GLY A 90 -4.93 5.88 4.38
CA GLY A 90 -5.52 6.07 5.69
C GLY A 90 -6.17 7.45 5.88
N THR A 91 -6.44 8.17 4.78
CA THR A 91 -6.94 9.55 4.86
C THR A 91 -8.44 9.58 5.10
N PHE A 92 -8.85 10.25 6.18
CA PHE A 92 -10.25 10.56 6.46
C PHE A 92 -10.71 11.70 5.54
N LEU A 93 -11.68 11.41 4.66
CA LEU A 93 -12.16 12.32 3.62
C LEU A 93 -13.32 13.20 4.08
N THR A 94 -14.19 12.65 4.92
CA THR A 94 -15.29 13.37 5.56
C THR A 94 -15.70 12.67 6.84
N GLU A 95 -16.15 13.45 7.78
CA GLU A 95 -16.55 13.04 9.12
C GLU A 95 -17.78 13.84 9.55
N GLN A 96 -18.76 13.13 10.11
CA GLN A 96 -19.93 13.71 10.71
C GLN A 96 -20.17 13.03 12.04
N ASN A 97 -20.15 13.80 13.15
CA ASN A 97 -20.33 13.29 14.51
C ASN A 97 -19.48 12.03 14.78
N ALA A 98 -18.24 12.01 14.22
CA ALA A 98 -17.41 10.81 14.19
C ALA A 98 -17.10 10.27 15.58
N ASP A 99 -17.11 11.12 16.60
CA ASP A 99 -16.80 10.82 18.00
C ASP A 99 -18.05 10.64 18.87
N GLU A 100 -19.26 10.60 18.27
CA GLU A 100 -20.50 10.31 19.00
C GLU A 100 -20.46 8.87 19.52
N ILE A 101 -20.71 8.70 20.83
CA ILE A 101 -20.76 7.40 21.50
C ILE A 101 -22.04 6.68 21.09
N ILE A 102 -21.88 5.48 20.51
CA ILE A 102 -22.99 4.65 19.99
C ILE A 102 -22.70 3.19 20.35
N GLU A 103 -23.72 2.39 20.61
CA GLU A 103 -23.56 0.94 20.78
C GLU A 103 -23.13 0.29 19.45
N PRO A 104 -22.06 -0.53 19.47
CA PRO A 104 -21.47 -1.08 18.25
C PRO A 104 -22.34 -2.12 17.53
N ALA A 105 -23.28 -2.75 18.22
CA ALA A 105 -23.99 -3.89 17.66
C ALA A 105 -23.03 -4.92 17.04
N SER A 106 -23.43 -5.59 15.97
CA SER A 106 -22.56 -6.57 15.28
C SER A 106 -21.33 -5.99 14.58
N PHE A 107 -21.04 -4.70 14.66
CA PHE A 107 -19.75 -4.13 14.27
C PHE A 107 -18.61 -4.69 15.15
N THR A 108 -18.92 -5.00 16.40
CA THR A 108 -18.01 -5.71 17.34
C THR A 108 -17.31 -6.91 16.69
N LYS A 109 -18.00 -7.63 15.80
CA LYS A 109 -17.46 -8.82 15.14
C LYS A 109 -16.28 -8.55 14.20
N ILE A 110 -16.09 -7.32 13.76
CA ILE A 110 -14.88 -6.97 13.00
C ILE A 110 -13.65 -7.10 13.90
N LEU A 111 -13.73 -6.65 15.15
CA LEU A 111 -12.63 -6.83 16.10
C LEU A 111 -12.41 -8.31 16.45
N SER A 112 -13.49 -9.09 16.58
CA SER A 112 -13.38 -10.54 16.78
C SER A 112 -12.70 -11.23 15.59
N LEU A 113 -13.09 -10.86 14.36
CA LEU A 113 -12.43 -11.37 13.15
C LEU A 113 -10.98 -10.88 13.05
N TYR A 114 -10.69 -9.64 13.44
CA TYR A 114 -9.31 -9.13 13.48
C TYR A 114 -8.42 -10.04 14.34
N LEU A 115 -8.84 -10.38 15.56
CA LEU A 115 -8.08 -11.28 16.45
C LEU A 115 -7.92 -12.68 15.87
N ILE A 116 -8.96 -13.20 15.20
CA ILE A 116 -8.92 -14.50 14.52
C ILE A 116 -7.91 -14.47 13.37
N PHE A 117 -7.95 -13.46 12.50
CA PHE A 117 -7.02 -13.32 11.38
C PHE A 117 -5.59 -13.05 11.84
N GLU A 118 -5.41 -12.27 12.90
CA GLU A 118 -4.09 -12.08 13.51
C GLU A 118 -3.50 -13.41 14.04
N ALA A 119 -4.31 -14.22 14.67
CA ALA A 119 -3.89 -15.55 15.15
C ALA A 119 -3.57 -16.51 13.99
N LEU A 120 -4.33 -16.47 12.89
CA LEU A 120 -4.05 -17.20 11.65
C LEU A 120 -2.72 -16.76 11.04
N GLN A 121 -2.48 -15.46 10.93
CA GLN A 121 -1.24 -14.90 10.39
C GLN A 121 -0.02 -15.29 11.25
N GLN A 122 -0.20 -15.37 12.57
CA GLN A 122 0.84 -15.80 13.51
C GLN A 122 1.03 -17.33 13.57
N GLY A 123 0.21 -18.11 12.86
CA GLY A 123 0.26 -19.57 12.87
C GLY A 123 -0.17 -20.21 14.19
N ARG A 124 -0.88 -19.46 15.07
CA ARG A 124 -1.41 -19.97 16.34
C ARG A 124 -2.64 -20.86 16.16
N ILE A 125 -3.40 -20.61 15.11
CA ILE A 125 -4.57 -21.39 14.70
C ILE A 125 -4.55 -21.55 13.18
N HIS A 126 -5.36 -22.51 12.67
CA HIS A 126 -5.47 -22.80 11.25
C HIS A 126 -6.94 -22.84 10.82
N LEU A 127 -7.20 -22.55 9.55
CA LEU A 127 -8.57 -22.57 8.99
C LEU A 127 -9.25 -23.95 9.13
N THR A 128 -8.44 -25.00 9.18
CA THR A 128 -8.89 -26.40 9.32
C THR A 128 -9.08 -26.87 10.76
N ASP A 129 -8.79 -26.02 11.75
CA ASP A 129 -8.95 -26.39 13.15
C ASP A 129 -10.42 -26.71 13.46
N GLU A 130 -10.63 -27.88 14.11
CA GLU A 130 -11.93 -28.38 14.51
C GLU A 130 -12.36 -27.72 15.83
N VAL A 131 -13.19 -26.69 15.72
CA VAL A 131 -13.68 -25.90 16.87
C VAL A 131 -14.83 -26.61 17.56
N TRP A 132 -14.69 -26.89 18.86
CA TRP A 132 -15.75 -27.45 19.68
C TRP A 132 -16.86 -26.44 19.94
N ILE A 133 -18.12 -26.82 19.71
CA ILE A 133 -19.29 -25.99 19.98
C ILE A 133 -19.80 -26.21 21.39
N SER A 134 -19.55 -25.24 22.25
CA SER A 134 -20.02 -25.23 23.63
C SER A 134 -21.53 -24.99 23.74
N GLU A 135 -22.11 -25.29 24.89
CA GLU A 135 -23.49 -24.92 25.18
C GLU A 135 -23.69 -23.38 25.21
N THR A 136 -22.70 -22.64 25.68
CA THR A 136 -22.68 -21.17 25.67
C THR A 136 -22.80 -20.62 24.23
N ALA A 137 -21.95 -21.12 23.31
CA ALA A 137 -22.01 -20.75 21.90
C ALA A 137 -23.38 -21.09 21.30
N TRP A 138 -23.85 -22.31 21.47
CA TRP A 138 -25.12 -22.77 20.94
C TRP A 138 -26.32 -21.96 21.45
N ARG A 139 -26.36 -21.65 22.79
CA ARG A 139 -27.44 -20.87 23.41
C ARG A 139 -27.42 -19.39 23.05
N THR A 140 -26.29 -18.84 22.57
CA THR A 140 -26.16 -17.41 22.24
C THR A 140 -27.27 -16.96 21.30
N GLY A 141 -28.00 -15.93 21.72
CA GLY A 141 -29.17 -15.40 20.99
C GLY A 141 -28.79 -14.51 19.81
N GLY A 142 -29.81 -13.95 19.16
CA GLY A 142 -29.68 -13.05 18.02
C GLY A 142 -29.41 -13.78 16.70
N SER A 143 -28.55 -13.22 15.85
CA SER A 143 -28.21 -13.84 14.57
C SER A 143 -27.42 -15.11 14.75
N LYS A 144 -27.78 -16.19 14.05
CA LYS A 144 -27.16 -17.51 14.20
C LYS A 144 -26.71 -18.09 12.86
N MET A 145 -25.58 -18.81 12.91
CA MET A 145 -25.14 -19.73 11.88
C MET A 145 -25.86 -21.10 12.01
N PHE A 146 -26.44 -21.36 13.19
CA PHE A 146 -27.09 -22.63 13.58
C PHE A 146 -26.09 -23.78 13.79
N VAL A 147 -25.01 -23.51 14.51
CA VAL A 147 -24.08 -24.58 14.95
C VAL A 147 -24.73 -25.51 15.94
N GLY A 148 -24.36 -26.79 15.90
CA GLY A 148 -24.89 -27.85 16.80
C GLY A 148 -24.06 -27.93 18.09
N VAL A 149 -24.71 -27.97 19.27
CA VAL A 149 -24.02 -28.20 20.56
C VAL A 149 -23.32 -29.55 20.57
N GLY A 150 -22.08 -29.57 21.10
CA GLY A 150 -21.30 -30.81 21.20
C GLY A 150 -20.78 -31.33 19.85
N THR A 151 -20.87 -30.55 18.79
CA THR A 151 -20.24 -30.85 17.48
C THR A 151 -18.91 -30.14 17.35
N LYS A 152 -18.14 -30.54 16.34
CA LYS A 152 -16.95 -29.81 15.89
C LYS A 152 -17.22 -29.18 14.55
N VAL A 153 -16.75 -27.92 14.37
CA VAL A 153 -16.96 -27.15 13.15
C VAL A 153 -15.61 -26.57 12.72
N PRO A 154 -15.18 -26.71 11.46
CA PRO A 154 -13.96 -26.07 10.98
C PRO A 154 -13.99 -24.57 11.21
N LEU A 155 -12.87 -23.97 11.63
CA LEU A 155 -12.75 -22.54 11.90
C LEU A 155 -13.13 -21.69 10.69
N GLU A 156 -12.79 -22.13 9.47
CA GLU A 156 -13.17 -21.41 8.24
C GLU A 156 -14.70 -21.29 8.10
N GLU A 157 -15.45 -22.32 8.47
CA GLU A 157 -16.92 -22.28 8.43
C GLU A 157 -17.47 -21.27 9.45
N LEU A 158 -16.86 -21.18 10.64
CA LEU A 158 -17.23 -20.18 11.65
C LEU A 158 -16.94 -18.75 11.12
N ILE A 159 -15.78 -18.54 10.47
CA ILE A 159 -15.44 -17.24 9.84
C ILE A 159 -16.50 -16.86 8.81
N LYS A 160 -16.92 -17.79 7.92
CA LYS A 160 -18.01 -17.57 6.96
C LYS A 160 -19.30 -17.21 7.68
N GLY A 161 -19.65 -17.95 8.74
CA GLY A 161 -20.81 -17.67 9.57
C GLY A 161 -20.79 -16.29 10.22
N ILE A 162 -19.65 -15.83 10.71
CA ILE A 162 -19.48 -14.50 11.32
C ILE A 162 -19.59 -13.40 10.28
N ALA A 163 -18.90 -13.53 9.15
CA ALA A 163 -18.80 -12.51 8.13
C ALA A 163 -20.12 -12.33 7.36
N VAL A 164 -20.73 -13.42 6.90
CA VAL A 164 -21.92 -13.39 6.01
C VAL A 164 -23.21 -13.23 6.78
N VAL A 165 -23.48 -14.16 7.71
CA VAL A 165 -24.78 -14.23 8.41
C VAL A 165 -24.74 -13.55 9.78
N SER A 166 -23.58 -13.02 10.16
CA SER A 166 -23.39 -12.35 11.46
C SER A 166 -23.65 -13.27 12.66
N GLY A 167 -23.34 -14.59 12.55
CA GLY A 167 -23.60 -15.61 13.56
C GLY A 167 -22.96 -15.27 14.91
N ASN A 168 -23.78 -15.09 15.95
CA ASN A 168 -23.31 -14.86 17.31
C ASN A 168 -22.76 -16.16 17.90
N ASP A 169 -23.43 -17.28 17.64
CA ASP A 169 -23.02 -18.63 18.01
C ASP A 169 -21.63 -18.98 17.44
N ALA A 170 -21.41 -18.74 16.17
CA ALA A 170 -20.10 -18.91 15.53
C ALA A 170 -19.02 -18.02 16.15
N CYS A 171 -19.37 -16.76 16.47
CA CYS A 171 -18.45 -15.80 17.07
C CYS A 171 -18.00 -16.22 18.48
N VAL A 172 -18.94 -16.71 19.31
CA VAL A 172 -18.65 -17.24 20.64
C VAL A 172 -17.77 -18.48 20.56
N ALA A 173 -18.11 -19.44 19.69
CA ALA A 173 -17.31 -20.66 19.53
C ALA A 173 -15.87 -20.35 19.09
N ALA A 174 -15.67 -19.42 18.14
CA ALA A 174 -14.34 -19.00 17.71
C ALA A 174 -13.58 -18.27 18.83
N ALA A 175 -14.26 -17.44 19.62
CA ALA A 175 -13.66 -16.74 20.76
C ALA A 175 -13.16 -17.71 21.85
N GLU A 176 -14.00 -18.69 22.23
CA GLU A 176 -13.65 -19.73 23.19
C GLU A 176 -12.47 -20.58 22.69
N HIS A 177 -12.47 -20.94 21.41
CA HIS A 177 -11.37 -21.69 20.80
C HIS A 177 -10.04 -20.93 20.86
N LEU A 178 -10.06 -19.62 20.54
CA LEU A 178 -8.84 -18.83 20.46
C LEU A 178 -8.22 -18.48 21.81
N HIS A 179 -9.04 -18.23 22.86
CA HIS A 179 -8.58 -17.76 24.17
C HIS A 179 -9.03 -18.63 25.36
N GLY A 180 -9.73 -19.75 25.12
CA GLY A 180 -10.18 -20.68 26.15
C GLY A 180 -11.39 -20.20 26.97
N SER A 181 -11.66 -18.88 27.01
CA SER A 181 -12.85 -18.31 27.67
C SER A 181 -13.28 -17.02 27.00
N LEU A 182 -14.55 -16.64 27.20
CA LEU A 182 -15.08 -15.35 26.70
C LEU A 182 -14.43 -14.16 27.40
N ASP A 183 -14.17 -14.25 28.70
CA ASP A 183 -13.56 -13.16 29.47
C ASP A 183 -12.15 -12.86 28.96
N ALA A 184 -11.32 -13.90 28.74
CA ALA A 184 -9.98 -13.72 28.17
C ALA A 184 -10.02 -13.16 26.75
N PHE A 185 -11.01 -13.57 25.94
CA PHE A 185 -11.18 -13.00 24.60
C PHE A 185 -11.60 -11.54 24.64
N VAL A 186 -12.53 -11.16 25.52
CA VAL A 186 -12.97 -9.75 25.70
C VAL A 186 -11.82 -8.89 26.22
N GLU A 187 -11.00 -9.40 27.12
CA GLU A 187 -9.77 -8.69 27.55
C GLU A 187 -8.82 -8.46 26.36
N ALA A 188 -8.59 -9.47 25.52
CA ALA A 188 -7.79 -9.35 24.30
C ALA A 188 -8.41 -8.36 23.30
N MET A 189 -9.74 -8.33 23.14
CA MET A 189 -10.44 -7.34 22.33
C MET A 189 -10.16 -5.91 22.81
N ASN A 190 -10.33 -5.65 24.09
CA ASN A 190 -10.11 -4.32 24.66
C ASN A 190 -8.62 -3.91 24.65
N HIS A 191 -7.70 -4.89 24.78
CA HIS A 191 -6.28 -4.64 24.58
C HIS A 191 -5.99 -4.23 23.14
N LYS A 192 -6.49 -4.98 22.17
CA LYS A 192 -6.31 -4.68 20.74
C LYS A 192 -6.96 -3.36 20.34
N ALA A 193 -8.13 -3.04 20.86
CA ALA A 193 -8.78 -1.75 20.64
C ALA A 193 -7.87 -0.58 21.05
N ARG A 194 -7.23 -0.67 22.21
CA ARG A 194 -6.26 0.33 22.67
C ARG A 194 -5.02 0.40 21.77
N GLU A 195 -4.46 -0.75 21.35
CA GLU A 195 -3.32 -0.80 20.44
C GLU A 195 -3.63 -0.12 19.10
N LEU A 196 -4.84 -0.28 18.58
CA LEU A 196 -5.30 0.33 17.33
C LEU A 196 -5.66 1.82 17.51
N GLY A 197 -5.65 2.36 18.74
CA GLY A 197 -6.01 3.75 19.01
C GLY A 197 -7.51 4.02 19.10
N MET A 198 -8.34 2.99 19.34
CA MET A 198 -9.78 3.11 19.55
C MET A 198 -10.06 3.61 20.99
N THR A 199 -9.80 4.88 21.24
CA THR A 199 -9.76 5.45 22.58
C THR A 199 -11.14 5.64 23.23
N GLN A 200 -12.20 5.60 22.45
CA GLN A 200 -13.59 5.79 22.90
C GLN A 200 -14.43 4.51 22.76
N SER A 201 -13.76 3.35 22.61
CA SER A 201 -14.44 2.06 22.47
C SER A 201 -14.17 1.16 23.66
N HIS A 202 -15.22 0.43 24.07
CA HIS A 202 -15.13 -0.62 25.07
C HIS A 202 -16.07 -1.76 24.70
N PHE A 203 -15.58 -2.98 24.78
CA PHE A 203 -16.30 -4.17 24.37
C PHE A 203 -16.54 -5.10 25.57
N MET A 204 -17.76 -5.61 25.68
CA MET A 204 -18.21 -6.49 26.78
C MET A 204 -18.45 -7.93 26.32
N ASN A 205 -18.52 -8.16 25.01
CA ASN A 205 -18.71 -9.48 24.42
C ASN A 205 -18.19 -9.51 22.97
N PRO A 206 -17.93 -10.71 22.38
CA PRO A 206 -17.35 -10.81 21.07
C PRO A 206 -18.31 -10.53 19.90
N HIS A 207 -19.63 -10.48 20.14
CA HIS A 207 -20.65 -10.50 19.10
C HIS A 207 -21.47 -9.22 18.96
N GLY A 208 -21.46 -8.35 19.99
CA GLY A 208 -22.13 -7.05 19.96
C GLY A 208 -23.61 -7.08 20.36
N LEU A 209 -24.08 -8.07 21.11
CA LEU A 209 -25.35 -7.96 21.81
C LEU A 209 -25.28 -6.89 22.89
N PRO A 210 -26.39 -6.21 23.22
CA PRO A 210 -26.41 -5.18 24.24
C PRO A 210 -25.81 -5.64 25.57
N ALA A 211 -24.93 -4.84 26.11
CA ALA A 211 -24.35 -5.01 27.45
C ALA A 211 -23.97 -3.62 28.00
N ASP A 212 -24.11 -3.44 29.30
CA ASP A 212 -23.77 -2.16 29.95
C ASP A 212 -22.27 -1.86 29.75
N GLY A 213 -21.96 -0.65 29.30
CA GLY A 213 -20.61 -0.22 28.99
C GLY A 213 -20.07 -0.62 27.62
N GLN A 214 -20.84 -1.33 26.79
CA GLN A 214 -20.41 -1.66 25.43
C GLN A 214 -20.68 -0.49 24.47
N VAL A 215 -19.63 0.21 24.09
CA VAL A 215 -19.70 1.46 23.31
C VAL A 215 -18.60 1.54 22.27
N THR A 216 -18.83 2.36 21.25
CA THR A 216 -17.85 2.73 20.22
C THR A 216 -18.20 4.06 19.58
N THR A 217 -17.39 4.50 18.62
CA THR A 217 -17.66 5.67 17.76
C THR A 217 -17.47 5.31 16.30
N ALA A 218 -17.97 6.15 15.39
CA ALA A 218 -17.76 5.93 13.96
C ALA A 218 -16.28 6.08 13.57
N ARG A 219 -15.52 6.95 14.24
CA ARG A 219 -14.07 7.11 14.07
C ARG A 219 -13.33 5.85 14.48
N ASP A 220 -13.60 5.34 15.68
CA ASP A 220 -12.93 4.13 16.18
C ASP A 220 -13.25 2.92 15.29
N MET A 221 -14.50 2.78 14.85
CA MET A 221 -14.86 1.71 13.91
C MET A 221 -14.17 1.89 12.55
N ALA A 222 -14.05 3.10 12.03
CA ALA A 222 -13.30 3.36 10.80
C ALA A 222 -11.80 3.03 10.97
N THR A 223 -11.23 3.32 12.13
CA THR A 223 -9.84 2.96 12.48
C THR A 223 -9.64 1.44 12.51
N LEU A 224 -10.55 0.71 13.15
CA LEU A 224 -10.53 -0.75 13.17
C LEU A 224 -10.67 -1.34 11.77
N ASP A 225 -11.67 -0.89 11.02
CA ASP A 225 -11.98 -1.40 9.68
C ASP A 225 -10.81 -1.13 8.71
N LEU A 226 -10.18 0.05 8.83
CA LEU A 226 -8.99 0.41 8.07
C LEU A 226 -7.83 -0.54 8.36
N ALA A 227 -7.51 -0.76 9.64
CA ALA A 227 -6.46 -1.68 10.07
C ALA A 227 -6.77 -3.12 9.61
N TYR A 228 -8.02 -3.56 9.73
CA TYR A 228 -8.47 -4.87 9.29
C TYR A 228 -8.29 -5.09 7.80
N LEU A 229 -8.68 -4.11 6.97
CA LEU A 229 -8.53 -4.17 5.52
C LEU A 229 -7.06 -4.10 5.06
N GLN A 230 -6.21 -3.39 5.80
CA GLN A 230 -4.78 -3.26 5.48
C GLN A 230 -3.98 -4.49 5.89
N HIS A 231 -4.27 -5.06 7.06
CA HIS A 231 -3.52 -6.20 7.60
C HIS A 231 -4.01 -7.54 7.05
N PHE A 232 -5.32 -7.65 6.76
CA PHE A 232 -5.95 -8.91 6.34
C PHE A 232 -6.82 -8.72 5.08
N PRO A 233 -6.26 -8.24 3.95
CA PRO A 233 -7.04 -8.01 2.73
C PRO A 233 -7.71 -9.27 2.19
N GLU A 234 -7.17 -10.46 2.49
CA GLU A 234 -7.75 -11.76 2.13
C GLU A 234 -9.09 -12.03 2.82
N SER A 235 -9.39 -11.33 3.92
CA SER A 235 -10.67 -11.45 4.63
C SER A 235 -11.86 -11.06 3.77
N LEU A 236 -11.65 -10.20 2.77
CA LEU A 236 -12.69 -9.76 1.84
C LEU A 236 -13.31 -10.92 1.07
N LYS A 237 -12.61 -12.04 0.86
CA LYS A 237 -13.20 -13.25 0.24
C LYS A 237 -14.43 -13.76 0.98
N TYR A 238 -14.47 -13.57 2.32
CA TYR A 238 -15.61 -13.97 3.15
C TYR A 238 -16.68 -12.88 3.19
N HIS A 239 -16.29 -11.62 3.32
CA HIS A 239 -17.21 -10.49 3.39
C HIS A 239 -17.96 -10.24 2.08
N SER A 240 -17.36 -10.59 0.94
CA SER A 240 -17.97 -10.44 -0.39
C SER A 240 -18.94 -11.58 -0.75
N MET A 241 -19.00 -12.65 0.02
CA MET A 241 -19.95 -13.73 -0.21
C MET A 241 -21.39 -13.22 -0.09
N ARG A 242 -22.18 -13.44 -1.12
CA ARG A 242 -23.58 -12.97 -1.16
C ARG A 242 -24.53 -13.80 -0.30
N GLU A 243 -24.22 -15.09 -0.14
CA GLU A 243 -24.95 -16.04 0.70
C GLU A 243 -24.00 -17.09 1.28
N TYR A 244 -24.46 -17.74 2.30
CA TYR A 244 -23.74 -18.85 2.93
C TYR A 244 -24.71 -19.93 3.38
N THR A 245 -24.39 -21.19 3.07
CA THR A 245 -25.19 -22.38 3.44
C THR A 245 -24.45 -23.19 4.49
N TYR A 246 -25.09 -23.41 5.62
CA TYR A 246 -24.59 -24.30 6.68
C TYR A 246 -25.75 -25.16 7.19
N ASN A 247 -25.51 -26.43 7.43
CA ASN A 247 -26.55 -27.40 7.86
C ASN A 247 -27.83 -27.35 7.01
N ASN A 248 -27.71 -27.26 5.68
CA ASN A 248 -28.80 -27.11 4.72
C ASN A 248 -29.65 -25.82 4.91
N ILE A 249 -29.16 -24.84 5.67
CA ILE A 249 -29.81 -23.55 5.86
C ILE A 249 -29.01 -22.50 5.10
N THR A 250 -29.59 -21.99 4.00
CA THR A 250 -29.01 -20.90 3.21
C THR A 250 -29.47 -19.56 3.76
N GLN A 251 -28.55 -18.65 4.04
CA GLN A 251 -28.81 -17.29 4.50
C GLN A 251 -28.05 -16.28 3.64
N GLY A 252 -28.74 -15.21 3.24
CA GLY A 252 -28.13 -14.11 2.48
C GLY A 252 -27.29 -13.18 3.34
N ASN A 253 -26.28 -12.59 2.73
CA ASN A 253 -25.49 -11.53 3.36
C ASN A 253 -26.40 -10.31 3.65
N ARG A 254 -26.23 -9.74 4.84
CA ARG A 254 -27.04 -8.60 5.31
C ARG A 254 -26.58 -7.27 4.75
N ASN A 255 -25.42 -7.22 4.11
CA ASN A 255 -24.97 -6.08 3.32
C ASN A 255 -25.53 -6.15 1.89
N HIS A 256 -26.70 -5.55 1.69
CA HIS A 256 -27.35 -5.61 0.38
C HIS A 256 -26.66 -4.77 -0.69
N LEU A 257 -25.66 -3.95 -0.35
CA LEU A 257 -24.86 -3.26 -1.36
C LEU A 257 -24.07 -4.23 -2.25
N LEU A 258 -23.72 -5.41 -1.74
CA LEU A 258 -23.10 -6.50 -2.52
C LEU A 258 -23.92 -6.96 -3.73
N PHE A 259 -25.24 -6.72 -3.71
CA PHE A 259 -26.15 -7.08 -4.80
C PHE A 259 -26.46 -5.91 -5.73
N LYS A 260 -26.13 -4.66 -5.30
CA LYS A 260 -26.48 -3.41 -5.99
C LYS A 260 -25.31 -2.81 -6.75
N ASP A 261 -24.06 -3.07 -6.31
CA ASP A 261 -22.86 -2.48 -6.87
C ASP A 261 -21.70 -3.49 -6.81
N GLU A 262 -21.18 -3.89 -7.96
CA GLU A 262 -20.11 -4.89 -8.09
C GLU A 262 -18.76 -4.42 -7.52
N SER A 263 -18.59 -3.11 -7.35
CA SER A 263 -17.38 -2.57 -6.72
C SER A 263 -17.34 -2.76 -5.21
N VAL A 264 -18.49 -3.05 -4.58
CA VAL A 264 -18.62 -3.29 -3.13
C VAL A 264 -18.27 -4.75 -2.83
N ASP A 265 -17.36 -4.96 -1.90
CA ASP A 265 -16.85 -6.29 -1.51
C ASP A 265 -16.81 -6.53 0.02
N GLY A 266 -17.45 -5.66 0.80
CA GLY A 266 -17.56 -5.76 2.26
C GLY A 266 -18.32 -4.58 2.86
N LEU A 267 -18.42 -4.42 4.18
CA LEU A 267 -17.71 -5.17 5.20
C LEU A 267 -18.72 -5.81 6.18
N LYS A 268 -19.43 -4.98 6.99
CA LYS A 268 -20.26 -5.48 8.08
C LYS A 268 -21.48 -4.60 8.33
N THR A 269 -22.59 -5.23 8.74
CA THR A 269 -23.81 -4.56 9.22
C THR A 269 -23.97 -4.74 10.73
N GLY A 270 -24.65 -3.79 11.36
CA GLY A 270 -25.04 -3.86 12.77
C GLY A 270 -26.45 -3.35 12.98
N PHE A 271 -27.11 -3.81 14.03
CA PHE A 271 -28.37 -3.27 14.54
C PHE A 271 -28.57 -3.60 16.01
N VAL A 272 -28.84 -2.58 16.80
CA VAL A 272 -29.43 -2.66 18.13
C VAL A 272 -30.45 -1.54 18.30
N ALA A 273 -31.46 -1.76 19.11
CA ALA A 273 -32.58 -0.81 19.22
C ALA A 273 -32.13 0.61 19.64
N ALA A 274 -31.19 0.71 20.57
CA ALA A 274 -30.67 1.98 21.05
C ALA A 274 -29.68 2.64 20.07
N GLY A 275 -28.85 1.84 19.40
CA GLY A 275 -27.85 2.33 18.45
C GLY A 275 -28.38 2.61 17.04
N GLY A 276 -29.49 2.00 16.63
CA GLY A 276 -30.00 2.06 15.26
C GLY A 276 -29.30 1.12 14.28
N TYR A 277 -29.41 1.41 13.00
CA TYR A 277 -28.84 0.58 11.91
C TYR A 277 -27.46 1.11 11.51
N HIS A 278 -26.48 0.18 11.42
CA HIS A 278 -25.10 0.48 11.04
C HIS A 278 -24.71 -0.25 9.77
N LEU A 279 -23.82 0.35 9.00
CA LEU A 279 -23.14 -0.27 7.85
C LEU A 279 -21.73 0.29 7.72
N SER A 280 -20.75 -0.59 7.83
CA SER A 280 -19.42 -0.39 7.28
C SER A 280 -19.41 -1.01 5.89
N ALA A 281 -19.16 -0.21 4.85
CA ALA A 281 -19.11 -0.66 3.47
C ALA A 281 -17.77 -0.28 2.84
N THR A 282 -17.13 -1.22 2.15
CA THR A 282 -15.93 -0.95 1.35
C THR A 282 -16.18 -1.28 -0.10
N ALA A 283 -15.60 -0.45 -0.97
CA ALA A 283 -15.68 -0.60 -2.42
C ALA A 283 -14.32 -0.28 -3.04
N LYS A 284 -14.02 -0.89 -4.21
CA LYS A 284 -12.79 -0.60 -4.97
C LYS A 284 -13.13 -0.26 -6.42
N ARG A 285 -12.76 0.96 -6.87
CA ARG A 285 -12.91 1.41 -8.26
C ARG A 285 -11.59 2.02 -8.73
N ASP A 286 -11.16 1.67 -9.93
CA ASP A 286 -9.95 2.23 -10.58
C ASP A 286 -8.71 2.25 -9.66
N GLY A 287 -8.52 1.19 -8.87
CA GLY A 287 -7.40 1.06 -7.92
C GLY A 287 -7.60 1.74 -6.58
N MET A 288 -8.52 2.70 -6.45
CA MET A 288 -8.84 3.37 -5.18
C MET A 288 -9.85 2.54 -4.37
N ARG A 289 -9.54 2.27 -3.10
CA ARG A 289 -10.45 1.63 -2.15
C ARG A 289 -10.96 2.64 -1.14
N LEU A 290 -12.28 2.76 -1.04
CA LEU A 290 -12.94 3.59 -0.04
C LEU A 290 -13.65 2.72 1.00
N LEU A 291 -13.70 3.24 2.21
CA LEU A 291 -14.40 2.69 3.36
C LEU A 291 -15.39 3.73 3.87
N ALA A 292 -16.68 3.41 3.89
CA ALA A 292 -17.75 4.25 4.42
C ALA A 292 -18.33 3.59 5.68
N VAL A 293 -18.26 4.26 6.81
CA VAL A 293 -18.89 3.86 8.07
C VAL A 293 -20.09 4.76 8.32
N VAL A 294 -21.28 4.17 8.42
CA VAL A 294 -22.53 4.85 8.76
C VAL A 294 -23.12 4.22 10.00
N MET A 295 -23.35 5.00 11.04
CA MET A 295 -23.90 4.53 12.31
C MET A 295 -25.18 5.29 12.70
N GLY A 296 -26.15 4.56 13.24
CA GLY A 296 -27.39 5.16 13.76
C GLY A 296 -28.36 5.60 12.69
N ALA A 297 -28.45 4.93 11.56
CA ALA A 297 -29.48 5.16 10.58
C ALA A 297 -30.84 4.63 11.07
N ALA A 298 -31.94 5.25 10.59
CA ALA A 298 -33.29 4.90 11.03
C ALA A 298 -33.79 3.53 10.56
N ASN A 299 -33.29 3.03 9.43
CA ASN A 299 -33.68 1.75 8.86
C ASN A 299 -32.60 1.18 7.91
N PRO A 300 -32.71 -0.10 7.49
CA PRO A 300 -31.72 -0.74 6.61
C PRO A 300 -31.53 0.00 5.28
N GLY A 301 -32.60 0.43 4.63
CA GLY A 301 -32.53 1.16 3.35
C GLY A 301 -31.79 2.49 3.48
N THR A 302 -31.96 3.19 4.60
CA THR A 302 -31.25 4.46 4.87
C THR A 302 -29.76 4.21 5.05
N ARG A 303 -29.31 3.26 5.89
CA ARG A 303 -27.88 2.98 6.06
C ARG A 303 -27.19 2.62 4.74
N GLU A 304 -27.85 1.84 3.88
CA GLU A 304 -27.33 1.44 2.56
C GLU A 304 -27.21 2.64 1.62
N ARG A 305 -28.26 3.45 1.55
CA ARG A 305 -28.26 4.65 0.71
C ARG A 305 -27.18 5.66 1.15
N GLU A 306 -27.06 5.88 2.45
CA GLU A 306 -26.08 6.84 2.98
C GLU A 306 -24.63 6.34 2.84
N ALA A 307 -24.37 5.04 3.02
CA ALA A 307 -23.06 4.46 2.75
C ALA A 307 -22.67 4.58 1.27
N MET A 308 -23.61 4.28 0.34
CA MET A 308 -23.38 4.45 -1.09
C MET A 308 -23.19 5.93 -1.47
N LYS A 309 -23.89 6.85 -0.80
CA LYS A 309 -23.73 8.30 -0.99
C LYS A 309 -22.31 8.73 -0.63
N LEU A 310 -21.76 8.27 0.52
CA LEU A 310 -20.39 8.54 0.92
C LEU A 310 -19.37 7.97 -0.07
N LEU A 311 -19.51 6.71 -0.47
CA LEU A 311 -18.63 6.08 -1.45
C LEU A 311 -18.61 6.87 -2.77
N ASN A 312 -19.79 7.19 -3.30
CA ASN A 312 -19.91 7.96 -4.53
C ASN A 312 -19.40 9.40 -4.39
N TYR A 313 -19.54 10.02 -3.22
CA TYR A 313 -18.93 11.31 -2.93
C TYR A 313 -17.40 11.21 -3.04
N GLY A 314 -16.77 10.24 -2.38
CA GLY A 314 -15.33 10.06 -2.41
C GLY A 314 -14.79 9.86 -3.82
N TYR A 315 -15.39 8.96 -4.61
CA TYR A 315 -14.98 8.71 -5.99
C TYR A 315 -15.16 9.91 -6.93
N ARG A 316 -16.14 10.76 -6.68
CA ARG A 316 -16.32 12.00 -7.47
C ARG A 316 -15.38 13.12 -7.09
N GLN A 317 -15.03 13.21 -5.81
CA GLN A 317 -14.25 14.33 -5.29
C GLN A 317 -12.76 14.08 -5.30
N TYR A 318 -12.33 12.81 -5.23
CA TYR A 318 -10.92 12.45 -5.06
C TYR A 318 -10.48 11.44 -6.11
N ALA A 319 -9.20 11.51 -6.42
CA ALA A 319 -8.50 10.52 -7.23
C ALA A 319 -7.29 10.00 -6.47
N LEU A 320 -7.13 8.67 -6.48
CA LEU A 320 -5.88 8.04 -6.10
C LEU A 320 -5.01 7.98 -7.34
N VAL A 321 -3.86 8.64 -7.31
CA VAL A 321 -2.93 8.69 -8.44
C VAL A 321 -1.62 8.06 -8.04
N GLN A 322 -1.20 7.08 -8.83
CA GLN A 322 0.12 6.50 -8.77
C GLN A 322 0.85 6.87 -10.07
N PRO A 323 1.49 8.05 -10.12
CA PRO A 323 2.08 8.57 -11.35
C PRO A 323 3.26 7.73 -11.83
N PHE A 324 3.83 6.92 -10.94
CA PHE A 324 4.95 6.06 -11.24
C PHE A 324 4.61 4.59 -10.97
N PRO A 325 4.64 3.70 -11.98
CA PRO A 325 4.39 2.27 -11.77
C PRO A 325 5.43 1.66 -10.84
N ALA A 326 4.97 0.81 -9.92
CA ALA A 326 5.87 0.06 -9.06
C ALA A 326 6.82 -0.83 -9.91
N GLY A 327 8.09 -0.87 -9.51
CA GLY A 327 9.10 -1.72 -10.18
C GLY A 327 9.65 -1.17 -11.50
N GLN A 328 9.25 0.02 -11.93
CA GLN A 328 9.90 0.71 -13.06
C GLN A 328 11.00 1.66 -12.56
N PRO A 329 12.16 1.73 -13.24
CA PRO A 329 13.19 2.68 -12.89
C PRO A 329 12.74 4.11 -13.22
N ALA A 330 12.94 5.03 -12.28
CA ALA A 330 12.65 6.44 -12.45
C ALA A 330 13.79 7.18 -13.19
N ALA A 331 15.02 6.71 -13.02
CA ALA A 331 16.21 7.26 -13.64
C ALA A 331 17.30 6.19 -13.76
N THR A 332 18.31 6.51 -14.54
CA THR A 332 19.58 5.77 -14.59
C THR A 332 20.70 6.76 -14.30
N VAL A 333 21.63 6.40 -13.42
CA VAL A 333 22.78 7.23 -13.06
C VAL A 333 24.08 6.52 -13.41
N LYS A 334 25.07 7.29 -13.87
CA LYS A 334 26.40 6.77 -14.17
C LYS A 334 27.14 6.41 -12.87
N VAL A 335 27.86 5.27 -12.90
CA VAL A 335 28.64 4.81 -11.74
C VAL A 335 30.13 4.91 -12.04
N TRP A 336 30.77 5.88 -11.42
CA TRP A 336 32.21 6.08 -11.53
C TRP A 336 32.99 5.06 -10.73
N LYS A 337 33.98 4.43 -11.35
CA LYS A 337 34.82 3.37 -10.74
C LYS A 337 34.05 2.13 -10.30
N GLY A 338 32.85 1.91 -10.84
CA GLY A 338 32.04 0.72 -10.61
C GLY A 338 32.34 -0.42 -11.59
N VAL A 339 31.99 -1.64 -11.19
CA VAL A 339 32.01 -2.80 -12.08
C VAL A 339 31.08 -2.58 -13.27
N ARG A 340 29.91 -1.99 -13.03
CA ARG A 340 28.98 -1.50 -14.04
C ARG A 340 29.14 0.01 -14.22
N ASP A 341 28.85 0.50 -15.39
CA ASP A 341 28.98 1.93 -15.73
C ASP A 341 27.71 2.72 -15.43
N GLU A 342 26.59 2.03 -15.19
CA GLU A 342 25.28 2.63 -14.90
C GLU A 342 24.53 1.76 -13.89
N VAL A 343 23.63 2.40 -13.14
CA VAL A 343 22.68 1.75 -12.22
C VAL A 343 21.31 2.39 -12.35
N ALA A 344 20.28 1.54 -12.36
CA ALA A 344 18.90 1.98 -12.35
C ALA A 344 18.46 2.38 -10.94
N LEU A 345 17.72 3.48 -10.85
CA LEU A 345 17.19 4.03 -9.62
C LEU A 345 15.66 3.93 -9.60
N TYR A 346 15.14 3.49 -8.48
CA TYR A 346 13.73 3.25 -8.24
C TYR A 346 13.24 4.10 -7.06
N PRO A 347 11.97 4.52 -7.04
CA PRO A 347 11.40 5.12 -5.84
C PRO A 347 11.51 4.17 -4.65
N ALA A 348 12.06 4.65 -3.53
CA ALA A 348 12.23 3.85 -2.30
C ALA A 348 10.90 3.39 -1.69
N GLN A 349 9.81 4.06 -2.05
CA GLN A 349 8.44 3.73 -1.65
C GLN A 349 7.46 4.09 -2.76
N ASN A 350 6.29 3.45 -2.75
CA ASN A 350 5.25 3.77 -3.71
C ASN A 350 4.84 5.24 -3.59
N ALA A 351 4.85 5.93 -4.73
CA ALA A 351 4.42 7.32 -4.83
C ALA A 351 2.92 7.37 -5.15
N THR A 352 2.11 7.01 -4.16
CA THR A 352 0.65 7.09 -4.25
C THR A 352 0.16 8.38 -3.59
N PHE A 353 -0.75 9.09 -4.25
CA PHE A 353 -1.30 10.36 -3.80
C PHE A 353 -2.81 10.34 -3.87
N LEU A 354 -3.43 10.78 -2.80
CA LEU A 354 -4.83 11.13 -2.79
C LEU A 354 -4.94 12.64 -3.02
N ILE A 355 -5.57 13.03 -4.13
CA ILE A 355 -5.72 14.43 -4.52
C ILE A 355 -7.17 14.72 -4.93
N PRO A 356 -7.62 15.97 -4.86
CA PRO A 356 -8.91 16.36 -5.44
C PRO A 356 -8.95 15.99 -6.93
N GLN A 357 -10.07 15.43 -7.39
CA GLN A 357 -10.25 15.05 -8.79
C GLN A 357 -10.00 16.21 -9.74
N SER A 358 -10.40 17.42 -9.35
CA SER A 358 -10.16 18.66 -10.10
C SER A 358 -8.69 19.02 -10.28
N GLN A 359 -7.80 18.52 -9.43
CA GLN A 359 -6.35 18.79 -9.44
C GLN A 359 -5.53 17.66 -10.08
N LYS A 360 -6.15 16.57 -10.53
CA LYS A 360 -5.46 15.43 -11.12
C LYS A 360 -4.54 15.81 -12.27
N HIS A 361 -4.97 16.73 -13.13
CA HIS A 361 -4.21 17.20 -14.28
C HIS A 361 -3.07 18.17 -13.93
N LEU A 362 -3.03 18.67 -12.69
CA LEU A 362 -2.00 19.57 -12.17
C LEU A 362 -0.87 18.83 -11.45
N LEU A 363 -0.97 17.51 -11.32
CA LEU A 363 0.10 16.70 -10.74
C LEU A 363 1.26 16.62 -11.75
N LYS A 364 2.42 17.05 -11.30
CA LYS A 364 3.69 16.95 -12.03
C LYS A 364 4.73 16.29 -11.12
N TRP A 365 5.80 15.81 -11.71
CA TRP A 365 6.95 15.31 -10.95
C TRP A 365 8.23 15.64 -11.68
N ASP A 366 9.28 15.90 -10.91
CA ASP A 366 10.64 16.13 -11.39
C ASP A 366 11.57 15.11 -10.72
N VAL A 367 12.55 14.64 -11.48
CA VAL A 367 13.57 13.71 -11.03
C VAL A 367 14.90 14.44 -10.91
N SER A 368 15.43 14.50 -9.70
CA SER A 368 16.75 15.09 -9.41
C SER A 368 17.72 13.99 -9.06
N VAL A 369 18.67 13.73 -9.95
CA VAL A 369 19.75 12.75 -9.74
C VAL A 369 21.09 13.40 -10.10
N PRO A 370 22.19 13.03 -9.41
CA PRO A 370 23.53 13.48 -9.81
C PRO A 370 23.90 12.91 -11.19
N GLU A 371 24.76 13.58 -11.92
CA GLU A 371 25.26 13.07 -13.20
C GLU A 371 25.98 11.74 -13.06
N GLU A 372 26.68 11.54 -11.93
CA GLU A 372 27.39 10.30 -11.60
C GLU A 372 27.44 10.07 -10.09
N VAL A 373 27.58 8.80 -9.68
CA VAL A 373 27.86 8.38 -8.31
C VAL A 373 29.14 7.56 -8.26
N ALA A 374 29.90 7.68 -7.18
CA ALA A 374 31.12 6.87 -7.00
C ALA A 374 30.78 5.48 -6.44
N ALA A 375 31.35 4.43 -7.01
CA ALA A 375 31.25 3.09 -6.44
C ALA A 375 32.00 2.96 -5.10
N PRO A 376 31.51 2.12 -4.14
CA PRO A 376 30.39 1.21 -4.28
C PRO A 376 29.03 1.93 -4.18
N VAL A 377 28.00 1.42 -4.85
CA VAL A 377 26.61 1.77 -4.63
C VAL A 377 25.96 0.62 -3.88
N GLU A 378 25.41 0.90 -2.72
CA GLU A 378 24.77 -0.11 -1.89
C GLU A 378 23.25 -0.13 -2.11
N PRO A 379 22.57 -1.28 -1.93
CA PRO A 379 21.11 -1.35 -2.02
C PRO A 379 20.46 -0.42 -1.00
N GLN A 380 19.34 0.17 -1.36
CA GLN A 380 18.55 1.10 -0.54
C GLN A 380 19.27 2.41 -0.16
N GLN A 381 20.50 2.64 -0.62
CA GLN A 381 21.18 3.92 -0.43
C GLN A 381 20.49 5.01 -1.27
N PRO A 382 20.10 6.13 -0.68
CA PRO A 382 19.57 7.26 -1.43
C PRO A 382 20.62 7.85 -2.37
N VAL A 383 20.27 7.95 -3.67
CA VAL A 383 21.17 8.48 -4.71
C VAL A 383 20.59 9.75 -5.34
N GLY A 384 19.28 9.87 -5.34
CA GLY A 384 18.57 11.01 -5.87
C GLY A 384 17.20 11.14 -5.23
N GLU A 385 16.40 12.02 -5.77
CA GLU A 385 15.04 12.26 -5.29
C GLU A 385 14.06 12.51 -6.44
N MET A 386 12.81 12.19 -6.20
CA MET A 386 11.68 12.54 -7.06
C MET A 386 10.76 13.46 -6.27
N VAL A 387 10.52 14.65 -6.79
CA VAL A 387 9.67 15.66 -6.17
C VAL A 387 8.35 15.73 -6.93
N PHE A 388 7.26 15.50 -6.21
CA PHE A 388 5.90 15.60 -6.74
C PHE A 388 5.29 16.94 -6.36
N THR A 389 4.70 17.62 -7.34
CA THR A 389 4.06 18.92 -7.16
C THR A 389 2.62 18.89 -7.65
N VAL A 390 1.74 19.61 -6.96
CA VAL A 390 0.35 19.85 -7.40
C VAL A 390 0.15 21.37 -7.40
N SER A 391 -0.27 21.92 -8.52
CA SER A 391 -0.37 23.38 -8.69
C SER A 391 0.95 24.09 -8.36
N ASP A 392 2.09 23.51 -8.79
CA ASP A 392 3.46 23.98 -8.57
C ASP A 392 3.88 24.07 -7.07
N GLN A 393 3.08 23.49 -6.16
CA GLN A 393 3.43 23.34 -4.75
C GLN A 393 3.93 21.93 -4.45
N PRO A 394 5.09 21.77 -3.79
CA PRO A 394 5.61 20.48 -3.38
C PRO A 394 4.61 19.77 -2.46
N ARG A 395 4.32 18.49 -2.74
CA ARG A 395 3.44 17.64 -1.93
C ARG A 395 4.18 16.50 -1.26
N LYS A 396 5.14 15.91 -1.97
CA LYS A 396 5.91 14.78 -1.45
C LYS A 396 7.24 14.69 -2.18
N THR A 397 8.29 14.38 -1.45
CA THR A 397 9.58 13.98 -1.99
C THR A 397 9.81 12.50 -1.67
N VAL A 398 10.22 11.73 -2.67
CA VAL A 398 10.52 10.31 -2.54
C VAL A 398 11.97 10.10 -2.93
N ALA A 399 12.75 9.49 -2.05
CA ALA A 399 14.13 9.13 -2.34
C ALA A 399 14.19 8.10 -3.49
N LEU A 400 15.18 8.24 -4.35
CA LEU A 400 15.52 7.26 -5.38
C LEU A 400 16.69 6.41 -4.91
N VAL A 401 16.51 5.09 -4.96
CA VAL A 401 17.47 4.10 -4.47
C VAL A 401 17.78 3.06 -5.54
N SER A 402 18.94 2.43 -5.44
CA SER A 402 19.21 1.19 -6.19
C SER A 402 18.77 -0.03 -5.39
N TYR A 403 18.28 -1.06 -6.07
CA TYR A 403 18.07 -2.39 -5.47
C TYR A 403 19.27 -3.31 -5.70
N GLU A 404 20.24 -2.88 -6.51
CA GLU A 404 21.41 -3.65 -6.84
C GLU A 404 22.65 -3.06 -6.18
N THR A 405 23.58 -3.95 -5.77
CA THR A 405 24.91 -3.54 -5.36
C THR A 405 25.79 -3.34 -6.60
N VAL A 406 26.46 -2.20 -6.70
CA VAL A 406 27.52 -1.98 -7.70
C VAL A 406 28.86 -1.87 -7.00
N PRO A 407 29.65 -2.95 -6.92
CA PRO A 407 30.93 -2.93 -6.26
C PRO A 407 31.97 -2.09 -7.06
N ARG A 408 33.07 -1.74 -6.39
CA ARG A 408 34.18 -1.06 -7.04
C ARG A 408 34.82 -1.94 -8.12
N ALA A 409 35.10 -1.36 -9.26
CA ALA A 409 35.85 -2.01 -10.33
C ALA A 409 37.30 -2.36 -9.91
N GLY A 410 37.88 -3.33 -10.60
CA GLY A 410 39.29 -3.65 -10.47
C GLY A 410 40.21 -2.43 -10.71
N TRP A 411 41.46 -2.47 -10.20
CA TRP A 411 42.41 -1.35 -10.25
C TRP A 411 42.63 -0.82 -11.69
N PHE A 412 42.65 -1.69 -12.69
CA PHE A 412 42.90 -1.32 -14.09
C PHE A 412 41.76 -0.46 -14.67
N LYS A 413 40.48 -0.86 -14.48
CA LYS A 413 39.33 -0.08 -14.94
C LYS A 413 39.25 1.29 -14.22
N ARG A 414 39.57 1.33 -12.92
CA ARG A 414 39.60 2.56 -12.14
C ARG A 414 40.68 3.54 -12.62
N MET A 415 41.88 3.02 -12.93
CA MET A 415 42.98 3.81 -13.49
C MET A 415 42.58 4.37 -14.87
N TRP A 416 42.04 3.54 -15.73
CA TRP A 416 41.60 3.91 -17.09
C TRP A 416 40.54 5.00 -17.07
N GLN A 417 39.51 4.85 -16.25
CA GLN A 417 38.45 5.87 -16.07
C GLN A 417 39.03 7.18 -15.53
N THR A 418 40.04 7.12 -14.63
CA THR A 418 40.69 8.33 -14.12
C THR A 418 41.49 9.03 -15.22
N VAL A 419 42.21 8.29 -16.06
CA VAL A 419 42.99 8.83 -17.20
C VAL A 419 42.04 9.50 -18.23
N LEU A 420 40.91 8.85 -18.56
CA LEU A 420 39.92 9.43 -19.48
C LEU A 420 39.29 10.72 -18.92
N ARG A 421 39.18 10.86 -17.60
CA ARG A 421 38.67 12.07 -16.95
C ARG A 421 39.69 13.21 -17.01
N VAL A 422 40.98 12.90 -16.89
CA VAL A 422 42.09 13.88 -17.01
C VAL A 422 42.13 14.45 -18.43
N HIS A 423 41.71 13.69 -19.46
CA HIS A 423 41.64 14.18 -20.83
C HIS A 423 40.55 15.27 -21.03
N LYS A 424 39.62 15.50 -20.13
CA LYS A 424 38.69 16.65 -20.11
C LYS A 424 39.29 17.93 -19.53
N ILE A 425 40.51 17.83 -18.92
CA ILE A 425 41.22 19.02 -18.47
C ILE A 425 41.83 19.71 -19.70
N ASP A 426 41.61 21.02 -19.81
CA ASP A 426 42.09 21.83 -20.95
C ASP A 426 43.61 21.74 -21.06
N TRP A 427 44.09 20.96 -22.03
CA TRP A 427 45.51 20.69 -22.29
C TRP A 427 46.35 21.95 -22.51
N ARG A 428 45.71 23.11 -22.75
CA ARG A 428 46.39 24.40 -22.87
C ARG A 428 47.13 24.78 -21.60
N TRP A 429 46.61 24.45 -20.43
CA TRP A 429 47.29 24.70 -19.16
C TRP A 429 48.45 23.73 -18.92
N ILE A 430 48.30 22.46 -19.27
CA ILE A 430 49.32 21.44 -19.11
C ILE A 430 50.47 21.67 -20.08
N SER A 431 50.21 22.05 -21.33
CA SER A 431 51.25 22.41 -22.30
C SER A 431 51.99 23.70 -21.91
N GLY A 432 51.29 24.66 -21.30
CA GLY A 432 51.94 25.87 -20.76
C GLY A 432 52.90 25.57 -19.61
N ILE A 433 52.50 24.71 -18.67
CA ILE A 433 53.34 24.31 -17.50
C ILE A 433 54.54 23.47 -17.95
N SER A 434 54.30 22.47 -18.86
CA SER A 434 55.39 21.61 -19.36
C SER A 434 56.36 22.40 -20.26
N GLY A 435 55.87 23.34 -21.06
CA GLY A 435 56.70 24.27 -21.83
C GLY A 435 57.56 25.18 -20.94
N GLY A 436 56.97 25.71 -19.89
CA GLY A 436 57.70 26.52 -18.89
C GLY A 436 58.80 25.76 -18.18
N LEU A 437 58.51 24.51 -17.76
CA LEU A 437 59.49 23.63 -17.12
C LEU A 437 60.66 23.24 -18.06
N PHE A 438 60.34 22.99 -19.35
CA PHE A 438 61.32 22.69 -20.37
C PHE A 438 62.24 23.89 -20.63
N VAL A 439 61.69 25.11 -20.74
CA VAL A 439 62.47 26.34 -20.86
C VAL A 439 63.41 26.57 -19.66
N LEU A 440 62.90 26.34 -18.44
CA LEU A 440 63.73 26.45 -17.21
C LEU A 440 64.86 25.41 -17.16
N LEU A 441 64.61 24.18 -17.62
CA LEU A 441 65.63 23.14 -17.72
C LEU A 441 66.70 23.48 -18.75
N VAL A 442 66.30 24.02 -19.93
CA VAL A 442 67.23 24.49 -20.95
C VAL A 442 68.06 25.64 -20.45
N LEU A 443 67.49 26.64 -19.79
CA LEU A 443 68.18 27.75 -19.18
C LEU A 443 69.17 27.30 -18.10
N PHE A 444 68.77 26.36 -17.25
CA PHE A 444 69.65 25.75 -16.24
C PHE A 444 70.87 25.06 -16.84
N PHE A 445 70.67 24.31 -17.94
CA PHE A 445 71.74 23.67 -18.71
C PHE A 445 72.68 24.68 -19.38
N LEU A 446 72.12 25.76 -19.96
CA LEU A 446 72.91 26.83 -20.59
C LEU A 446 73.76 27.60 -19.55
N ILE A 447 73.20 27.93 -18.42
CA ILE A 447 73.92 28.62 -17.31
C ILE A 447 75.00 27.70 -16.73
N GLY A 448 74.71 26.40 -16.57
CA GLY A 448 75.70 25.40 -16.13
C GLY A 448 76.84 25.29 -17.12
N ASN A 449 76.62 25.27 -18.41
CA ASN A 449 77.64 25.24 -19.47
C ASN A 449 78.50 26.53 -19.54
N LEU A 450 77.82 27.70 -19.36
CA LEU A 450 78.56 28.97 -19.30
C LEU A 450 79.47 29.08 -18.11
N ARG A 451 79.08 28.59 -16.93
CA ARG A 451 79.93 28.50 -15.72
C ARG A 451 81.12 27.54 -15.88
N SER A 452 80.92 26.41 -16.57
CA SER A 452 82.02 25.45 -16.83
C SER A 452 83.02 25.96 -17.85
N ARG A 453 82.66 26.84 -18.78
CA ARG A 453 83.56 27.49 -19.73
C ARG A 453 84.37 28.64 -19.08
N GLY A 454 83.83 29.35 -18.09
CA GLY A 454 84.55 30.41 -17.35
C GLY A 454 85.64 29.85 -16.47
N SER A 455 85.55 28.63 -15.94
CA SER A 455 86.54 27.99 -15.11
C SER A 455 87.73 27.41 -15.87
N ARG A 456 87.72 27.24 -17.17
CA ARG A 456 88.80 26.74 -18.02
C ARG A 456 89.76 27.83 -18.54
N ARG A 457 89.43 29.14 -18.43
CA ARG A 457 90.25 30.24 -18.95
C ARG A 457 91.20 30.84 -17.92
N SER A 458 91.19 30.41 -16.69
CA SER A 458 92.06 30.97 -15.63
C SER A 458 93.28 30.07 -15.27
N LYS A 459 93.66 29.07 -16.10
CA LYS A 459 94.84 28.19 -15.84
C LYS A 459 95.88 28.21 -16.93
N THR A 460 95.99 29.27 -17.72
CA THR A 460 97.10 29.45 -18.66
C THR A 460 97.59 30.89 -18.64
N PHE A 461 98.19 31.34 -17.53
CA PHE A 461 99.20 32.39 -17.45
C PHE A 461 99.86 32.32 -16.11
N GLY A 462 101.20 31.90 -16.12
CA GLY A 462 102.07 31.93 -14.99
C GLY A 462 103.20 30.90 -15.14
N SER A 463 104.15 31.28 -16.00
CA SER A 463 105.54 30.88 -16.21
C SER A 463 106.05 29.63 -15.49
#